data_6b0351d90a0bd5415b21c6ab1611acd8
#
_entry.id   6b0351d90a0bd5415b21c6ab1611acd8
#
_cell.length_a   1.000
_cell.length_b   1.000
_cell.length_c   1.000
_cell.angle_alpha   90.00
_cell.angle_beta   90.00
_cell.angle_gamma   90.00
#
_symmetry.space_group_name_H-M   'P 1'
#
loop_
_entity.id
_entity.type
_entity.pdbx_description
1 polymer ?
#
loop_
_entity_poly.entity_id
_entity_poly.type
_entity_poly.pdbx_seq_one_letter_code
_entity_poly.pdbx_strand_id
1 'polypeptide(L)'
;KGPEIILSRTHPGLLKRLFELEVPEIYSGTVEIKSVVREAGSRSKIAVYAMDPTIDPVGACVGPKGQRVQDIVNELHDEKIDIVRWDEDPAVYIANALSPAKVISVSVWEDDKSSYVIVPDYQLSLAIGKSGQNARLAAKLTGWKIDIKSESQAVQEGVLTPEGESEGAFDDTDDILGDIEAEGNTEDNE
;
A
#
# COMPACT_ATOMS: atom_id res chain seq x y z
N LYS A 1 28.37 -38.78 -3.74
CA LYS A 1 26.98 -38.30 -3.84
C LYS A 1 26.99 -37.14 -4.85
N GLY A 2 26.23 -37.26 -5.94
CA GLY A 2 26.08 -36.23 -6.94
C GLY A 2 25.13 -35.09 -6.47
N PRO A 3 24.98 -34.01 -7.28
CA PRO A 3 24.04 -32.90 -6.97
C PRO A 3 22.59 -33.42 -6.96
N GLU A 4 21.82 -32.96 -5.96
CA GLU A 4 20.41 -33.23 -5.85
C GLU A 4 19.64 -32.04 -6.46
N ILE A 5 18.69 -32.31 -7.35
CA ILE A 5 17.82 -31.31 -7.96
C ILE A 5 16.46 -31.37 -7.28
N ILE A 6 16.09 -30.28 -6.60
CA ILE A 6 14.78 -30.15 -5.92
C ILE A 6 13.90 -29.19 -6.72
N LEU A 7 12.69 -29.63 -7.07
CA LEU A 7 11.67 -28.82 -7.71
C LEU A 7 10.64 -28.36 -6.67
N SER A 8 10.21 -27.11 -6.76
CA SER A 8 9.24 -26.53 -5.84
C SER A 8 8.12 -25.84 -6.62
N ARG A 9 6.85 -26.11 -6.25
CA ARG A 9 5.66 -25.37 -6.73
C ARG A 9 5.18 -24.32 -5.74
N THR A 10 5.80 -24.20 -4.56
CA THR A 10 5.40 -23.25 -3.51
C THR A 10 6.23 -21.97 -3.51
N HIS A 11 7.34 -21.93 -4.24
CA HIS A 11 8.22 -20.77 -4.30
C HIS A 11 7.54 -19.60 -5.03
N PRO A 12 7.68 -18.33 -4.53
CA PRO A 12 7.12 -17.14 -5.19
C PRO A 12 7.58 -16.95 -6.63
N GLY A 13 8.78 -17.38 -6.97
CA GLY A 13 9.32 -17.35 -8.33
C GLY A 13 8.49 -18.10 -9.36
N LEU A 14 7.72 -19.13 -8.95
CA LEU A 14 6.79 -19.79 -9.87
C LEU A 14 5.70 -18.82 -10.35
N LEU A 15 5.10 -18.07 -9.42
CA LEU A 15 4.08 -17.08 -9.75
C LEU A 15 4.62 -16.01 -10.70
N LYS A 16 5.82 -15.47 -10.41
CA LYS A 16 6.50 -14.52 -11.29
C LYS A 16 6.66 -15.08 -12.70
N ARG A 17 7.12 -16.32 -12.81
CA ARG A 17 7.33 -16.97 -14.12
C ARG A 17 6.03 -17.22 -14.88
N LEU A 18 4.94 -17.55 -14.20
CA LEU A 18 3.64 -17.71 -14.84
C LEU A 18 3.14 -16.38 -15.42
N PHE A 19 3.29 -15.28 -14.69
CA PHE A 19 2.97 -13.95 -15.21
C PHE A 19 3.86 -13.56 -16.41
N GLU A 20 5.15 -13.86 -16.39
CA GLU A 20 6.04 -13.63 -17.54
C GLU A 20 5.61 -14.41 -18.80
N LEU A 21 5.05 -15.59 -18.63
CA LEU A 21 4.58 -16.42 -19.75
C LEU A 21 3.21 -15.96 -20.28
N GLU A 22 2.33 -15.51 -19.40
CA GLU A 22 0.93 -15.19 -19.75
C GLU A 22 0.73 -13.73 -20.16
N VAL A 23 1.59 -12.82 -19.68
CA VAL A 23 1.45 -11.37 -19.87
C VAL A 23 2.55 -10.85 -20.80
N PRO A 24 2.24 -10.54 -22.07
CA PRO A 24 3.23 -10.06 -23.04
C PRO A 24 3.94 -8.78 -22.60
N GLU A 25 3.24 -7.90 -21.88
CA GLU A 25 3.77 -6.63 -21.37
C GLU A 25 4.83 -6.85 -20.29
N ILE A 26 4.75 -7.94 -19.52
CA ILE A 26 5.80 -8.34 -18.56
C ILE A 26 6.95 -8.98 -19.30
N TYR A 27 6.68 -9.84 -20.27
CA TYR A 27 7.71 -10.49 -21.08
C TYR A 27 8.57 -9.47 -21.85
N SER A 28 7.94 -8.41 -22.39
CA SER A 28 8.63 -7.33 -23.11
C SER A 28 9.35 -6.33 -22.19
N GLY A 29 9.10 -6.39 -20.89
CA GLY A 29 9.64 -5.45 -19.90
C GLY A 29 8.89 -4.11 -19.81
N THR A 30 7.75 -3.96 -20.51
CA THR A 30 6.92 -2.75 -20.45
C THR A 30 6.21 -2.63 -19.10
N VAL A 31 5.85 -3.77 -18.51
CA VAL A 31 5.35 -3.89 -17.14
C VAL A 31 6.37 -4.67 -16.32
N GLU A 32 6.71 -4.15 -15.16
CA GLU A 32 7.67 -4.75 -14.24
C GLU A 32 6.96 -5.32 -13.00
N ILE A 33 7.38 -6.51 -12.57
CA ILE A 33 6.97 -7.08 -11.28
C ILE A 33 7.95 -6.59 -10.21
N LYS A 34 7.50 -5.70 -9.34
CA LYS A 34 8.31 -5.12 -8.26
C LYS A 34 8.44 -6.07 -7.06
N SER A 35 7.34 -6.73 -6.68
CA SER A 35 7.33 -7.63 -5.51
C SER A 35 6.29 -8.72 -5.68
N VAL A 36 6.56 -9.87 -5.06
CA VAL A 36 5.64 -11.01 -5.00
C VAL A 36 5.65 -11.59 -3.61
N VAL A 37 4.49 -11.75 -3.00
CA VAL A 37 4.29 -12.49 -1.75
C VAL A 37 3.25 -13.56 -1.94
N ARG A 38 3.48 -14.73 -1.34
CA ARG A 38 2.67 -15.91 -1.64
C ARG A 38 2.45 -16.76 -0.40
N GLU A 39 1.20 -17.10 -0.17
CA GLU A 39 0.78 -18.22 0.68
C GLU A 39 0.26 -19.31 -0.26
N ALA A 40 1.16 -20.21 -0.68
CA ALA A 40 0.90 -21.21 -1.71
C ALA A 40 -0.35 -22.04 -1.40
N GLY A 41 -1.20 -22.23 -2.41
CA GLY A 41 -2.47 -22.92 -2.30
C GLY A 41 -3.59 -22.13 -1.61
N SER A 42 -3.36 -20.88 -1.25
CA SER A 42 -4.34 -20.02 -0.58
C SER A 42 -4.49 -18.68 -1.31
N ARG A 43 -3.54 -17.76 -1.10
CA ARG A 43 -3.60 -16.41 -1.67
C ARG A 43 -2.22 -15.83 -1.91
N SER A 44 -2.10 -15.05 -2.98
CA SER A 44 -0.88 -14.32 -3.34
C SER A 44 -1.18 -12.87 -3.67
N LYS A 45 -0.18 -12.02 -3.48
CA LYS A 45 -0.20 -10.65 -3.97
C LYS A 45 1.02 -10.39 -4.84
N ILE A 46 0.83 -9.68 -5.95
CA ILE A 46 1.88 -9.28 -6.86
C ILE A 46 1.80 -7.77 -7.09
N ALA A 47 2.93 -7.08 -6.91
CA ALA A 47 3.02 -5.65 -7.17
C ALA A 47 3.62 -5.42 -8.54
N VAL A 48 2.92 -4.64 -9.38
CA VAL A 48 3.29 -4.36 -10.77
C VAL A 48 3.38 -2.87 -11.02
N TYR A 49 4.29 -2.49 -11.92
CA TYR A 49 4.59 -1.11 -12.28
C TYR A 49 4.82 -0.97 -13.78
N ALA A 50 4.43 0.15 -14.36
CA ALA A 50 4.79 0.54 -15.71
C ALA A 50 5.44 1.91 -15.68
N MET A 51 6.57 2.08 -16.36
CA MET A 51 7.25 3.38 -16.48
C MET A 51 6.45 4.36 -17.35
N ASP A 52 5.76 3.84 -18.35
CA ASP A 52 4.89 4.63 -19.21
C ASP A 52 3.53 4.83 -18.53
N PRO A 53 3.14 6.07 -18.21
CA PRO A 53 1.88 6.37 -17.52
C PRO A 53 0.64 6.06 -18.39
N THR A 54 0.80 5.86 -19.68
CA THR A 54 -0.31 5.47 -20.59
C THR A 54 -0.68 4.00 -20.47
N ILE A 55 0.19 3.19 -19.84
CA ILE A 55 -0.02 1.76 -19.66
C ILE A 55 -0.60 1.49 -18.28
N ASP A 56 -1.72 0.78 -18.24
CA ASP A 56 -2.25 0.25 -16.99
C ASP A 56 -1.61 -1.10 -16.66
N PRO A 57 -0.66 -1.17 -15.70
CA PRO A 57 0.04 -2.41 -15.39
C PRO A 57 -0.88 -3.46 -14.76
N VAL A 58 -1.90 -3.04 -14.02
CA VAL A 58 -2.88 -3.95 -13.41
C VAL A 58 -3.78 -4.53 -14.48
N GLY A 59 -4.32 -3.68 -15.35
CA GLY A 59 -5.17 -4.10 -16.48
C GLY A 59 -4.46 -5.06 -17.43
N ALA A 60 -3.18 -4.84 -17.71
CA ALA A 60 -2.36 -5.74 -18.51
C ALA A 60 -2.25 -7.14 -17.91
N CYS A 61 -2.03 -7.23 -16.60
CA CYS A 61 -1.94 -8.50 -15.88
C CYS A 61 -3.28 -9.21 -15.73
N VAL A 62 -4.37 -8.46 -15.51
CA VAL A 62 -5.74 -9.01 -15.42
C VAL A 62 -6.18 -9.58 -16.76
N GLY A 63 -5.89 -8.84 -17.83
CA GLY A 63 -6.25 -9.21 -19.19
C GLY A 63 -7.74 -9.02 -19.53
N PRO A 64 -8.14 -9.23 -20.79
CA PRO A 64 -9.52 -9.08 -21.22
C PRO A 64 -10.45 -9.97 -20.39
N LYS A 65 -11.46 -9.37 -19.74
CA LYS A 65 -12.45 -10.07 -18.89
C LYS A 65 -11.80 -10.91 -17.76
N GLY A 66 -10.58 -10.59 -17.35
CA GLY A 66 -9.85 -11.31 -16.30
C GLY A 66 -9.26 -12.65 -16.75
N GLN A 67 -9.19 -12.92 -18.06
CA GLN A 67 -8.78 -14.24 -18.57
C GLN A 67 -7.35 -14.59 -18.18
N ARG A 68 -6.39 -13.65 -18.34
CA ARG A 68 -4.98 -13.92 -18.05
C ARG A 68 -4.76 -14.33 -16.59
N VAL A 69 -5.28 -13.54 -15.65
CA VAL A 69 -5.16 -13.88 -14.22
C VAL A 69 -5.89 -15.16 -13.88
N GLN A 70 -7.04 -15.44 -14.52
CA GLN A 70 -7.80 -16.67 -14.28
C GLN A 70 -7.05 -17.91 -14.77
N ASP A 71 -6.34 -17.83 -15.88
CA ASP A 71 -5.53 -18.95 -16.38
C ASP A 71 -4.39 -19.29 -15.42
N ILE A 72 -3.76 -18.26 -14.82
CA ILE A 72 -2.74 -18.46 -13.78
C ILE A 72 -3.36 -19.05 -12.50
N VAL A 73 -4.54 -18.56 -12.07
CA VAL A 73 -5.27 -19.10 -10.91
C VAL A 73 -5.58 -20.58 -11.12
N ASN A 74 -6.05 -20.96 -12.31
CA ASN A 74 -6.35 -22.34 -12.67
C ASN A 74 -5.10 -23.23 -12.64
N GLU A 75 -3.96 -22.74 -13.16
CA GLU A 75 -2.66 -23.45 -13.11
C GLU A 75 -2.20 -23.68 -11.66
N LEU A 76 -2.53 -22.77 -10.76
CA LEU A 76 -2.17 -22.83 -9.34
C LEU A 76 -3.25 -23.49 -8.45
N HIS A 77 -4.23 -24.18 -9.05
CA HIS A 77 -5.30 -24.92 -8.36
C HIS A 77 -6.13 -24.00 -7.43
N ASP A 78 -6.71 -22.96 -8.01
CA ASP A 78 -7.59 -21.98 -7.36
C ASP A 78 -6.91 -21.08 -6.30
N GLU A 79 -5.60 -20.94 -6.33
CA GLU A 79 -4.88 -19.96 -5.52
C GLU A 79 -5.29 -18.53 -5.92
N LYS A 80 -5.86 -17.76 -4.99
CA LYS A 80 -6.33 -16.40 -5.27
C LYS A 80 -5.15 -15.45 -5.47
N ILE A 81 -5.25 -14.58 -6.48
CA ILE A 81 -4.18 -13.64 -6.82
C ILE A 81 -4.73 -12.22 -6.81
N ASP A 82 -4.14 -11.36 -5.97
CA ASP A 82 -4.39 -9.93 -5.97
C ASP A 82 -3.26 -9.23 -6.73
N ILE A 83 -3.63 -8.49 -7.76
CA ILE A 83 -2.69 -7.67 -8.54
C ILE A 83 -2.77 -6.25 -8.02
N VAL A 84 -1.64 -5.72 -7.56
CA VAL A 84 -1.51 -4.44 -6.88
C VAL A 84 -0.65 -3.51 -7.72
N ARG A 85 -1.11 -2.27 -7.91
CA ARG A 85 -0.25 -1.23 -8.50
C ARG A 85 0.81 -0.84 -7.48
N TRP A 86 2.07 -0.98 -7.87
CA TRP A 86 3.19 -0.45 -7.10
C TRP A 86 3.24 1.08 -7.26
N ASP A 87 3.59 1.77 -6.19
CA ASP A 87 3.78 3.22 -6.19
C ASP A 87 5.05 3.56 -5.41
N GLU A 88 5.70 4.67 -5.78
CA GLU A 88 6.88 5.18 -5.08
C GLU A 88 6.50 5.78 -3.73
N ASP A 89 5.31 6.39 -3.64
CA ASP A 89 4.75 6.87 -2.38
C ASP A 89 4.31 5.67 -1.51
N PRO A 90 4.93 5.48 -0.34
CA PRO A 90 4.59 4.38 0.55
C PRO A 90 3.12 4.36 0.98
N ALA A 91 2.51 5.53 1.20
CA ALA A 91 1.12 5.62 1.63
C ALA A 91 0.18 5.11 0.54
N VAL A 92 0.41 5.51 -0.72
CA VAL A 92 -0.35 5.03 -1.87
C VAL A 92 -0.13 3.53 -2.09
N TYR A 93 1.12 3.07 -1.98
CA TYR A 93 1.44 1.64 -2.16
C TYR A 93 0.80 0.76 -1.08
N ILE A 94 0.80 1.20 0.19
CA ILE A 94 0.15 0.47 1.29
C ILE A 94 -1.37 0.42 1.07
N ALA A 95 -1.99 1.54 0.68
CA ALA A 95 -3.41 1.58 0.36
C ALA A 95 -3.78 0.59 -0.75
N ASN A 96 -2.99 0.58 -1.84
CA ASN A 96 -3.17 -0.35 -2.95
C ASN A 96 -2.98 -1.81 -2.52
N ALA A 97 -1.99 -2.09 -1.65
CA ALA A 97 -1.68 -3.44 -1.18
C ALA A 97 -2.79 -4.04 -0.30
N LEU A 98 -3.62 -3.23 0.33
CA LEU A 98 -4.78 -3.68 1.10
C LEU A 98 -6.00 -4.04 0.24
N SER A 99 -5.91 -3.84 -1.09
CA SER A 99 -6.94 -4.34 -2.01
C SER A 99 -7.35 -5.78 -1.66
N PRO A 100 -8.66 -6.12 -1.73
CA PRO A 100 -9.76 -5.34 -2.29
C PRO A 100 -10.44 -4.35 -1.31
N ALA A 101 -9.93 -4.19 -0.09
CA ALA A 101 -10.48 -3.23 0.86
C ALA A 101 -10.20 -1.79 0.40
N LYS A 102 -11.17 -0.91 0.66
CA LYS A 102 -11.02 0.53 0.41
C LYS A 102 -10.43 1.19 1.66
N VAL A 103 -9.45 2.06 1.45
CA VAL A 103 -8.74 2.79 2.50
C VAL A 103 -9.21 4.25 2.47
N ILE A 104 -9.40 4.85 3.65
CA ILE A 104 -9.73 6.28 3.81
C ILE A 104 -8.44 7.09 3.84
N SER A 105 -7.50 6.72 4.73
CA SER A 105 -6.24 7.42 4.87
C SER A 105 -5.12 6.47 5.31
N VAL A 106 -3.88 6.87 5.01
CA VAL A 106 -2.67 6.18 5.44
C VAL A 106 -1.69 7.21 5.95
N SER A 107 -1.26 7.05 7.19
CA SER A 107 -0.14 7.80 7.77
C SER A 107 1.08 6.88 7.84
N VAL A 108 2.25 7.38 7.47
CA VAL A 108 3.49 6.58 7.42
C VAL A 108 4.58 7.24 8.26
N TRP A 109 5.39 6.41 8.94
CA TRP A 109 6.59 6.82 9.66
C TRP A 109 7.78 6.04 9.11
N GLU A 110 8.66 6.75 8.42
CA GLU A 110 9.78 6.15 7.68
C GLU A 110 10.85 5.56 8.60
N ASP A 111 11.04 6.14 9.77
CA ASP A 111 12.09 5.77 10.73
C ASP A 111 12.02 4.30 11.15
N ASP A 112 10.83 3.81 11.42
CA ASP A 112 10.60 2.42 11.85
C ASP A 112 9.79 1.59 10.85
N LYS A 113 9.49 2.17 9.68
CA LYS A 113 8.67 1.61 8.61
C LYS A 113 7.32 1.11 9.13
N SER A 114 6.66 1.95 9.91
CA SER A 114 5.32 1.70 10.39
C SER A 114 4.29 2.57 9.66
N SER A 115 3.07 2.10 9.62
CA SER A 115 1.95 2.81 9.02
C SER A 115 0.67 2.58 9.81
N TYR A 116 -0.16 3.61 9.85
CA TYR A 116 -1.49 3.60 10.43
C TYR A 116 -2.50 3.80 9.32
N VAL A 117 -3.42 2.86 9.17
CA VAL A 117 -4.36 2.82 8.05
C VAL A 117 -5.78 2.88 8.60
N ILE A 118 -6.54 3.84 8.10
CA ILE A 118 -7.95 4.00 8.46
C ILE A 118 -8.81 3.49 7.31
N VAL A 119 -9.75 2.63 7.66
CA VAL A 119 -10.72 2.06 6.73
C VAL A 119 -12.15 2.32 7.23
N PRO A 120 -13.16 2.37 6.34
CA PRO A 120 -14.56 2.39 6.78
C PRO A 120 -14.87 1.17 7.67
N ASP A 121 -15.75 1.33 8.65
CA ASP A 121 -16.06 0.25 9.61
C ASP A 121 -16.48 -1.06 8.91
N TYR A 122 -17.27 -0.97 7.85
CA TYR A 122 -17.71 -2.14 7.08
C TYR A 122 -16.60 -2.79 6.24
N GLN A 123 -15.43 -2.13 6.08
CA GLN A 123 -14.28 -2.64 5.35
C GLN A 123 -13.22 -3.28 6.28
N LEU A 124 -13.29 -3.06 7.60
CA LEU A 124 -12.26 -3.51 8.53
C LEU A 124 -11.98 -5.02 8.42
N SER A 125 -13.03 -5.82 8.43
CA SER A 125 -12.90 -7.29 8.29
C SER A 125 -12.27 -7.70 6.95
N LEU A 126 -12.55 -6.96 5.86
CA LEU A 126 -11.98 -7.21 4.55
C LEU A 126 -10.51 -6.79 4.49
N ALA A 127 -10.18 -5.63 5.09
CA ALA A 127 -8.80 -5.13 5.14
C ALA A 127 -7.89 -6.06 5.94
N ILE A 128 -8.35 -6.59 7.06
CA ILE A 128 -7.63 -7.57 7.86
C ILE A 128 -7.59 -8.92 7.15
N GLY A 129 -8.73 -9.36 6.62
CA GLY A 129 -8.92 -10.66 5.99
C GLY A 129 -9.04 -11.81 6.99
N LYS A 130 -9.37 -13.01 6.48
CA LYS A 130 -9.49 -14.23 7.31
C LYS A 130 -8.15 -14.51 8.00
N SER A 131 -8.17 -14.62 9.32
CA SER A 131 -6.96 -14.86 10.14
C SER A 131 -5.83 -13.85 9.88
N GLY A 132 -6.16 -12.61 9.51
CA GLY A 132 -5.18 -11.58 9.21
C GLY A 132 -4.42 -11.75 7.89
N GLN A 133 -4.90 -12.59 6.98
CA GLN A 133 -4.18 -12.96 5.75
C GLN A 133 -3.94 -11.75 4.85
N ASN A 134 -4.96 -10.90 4.63
CA ASN A 134 -4.83 -9.77 3.73
C ASN A 134 -3.81 -8.74 4.27
N ALA A 135 -3.94 -8.37 5.56
CA ALA A 135 -3.01 -7.46 6.22
C ALA A 135 -1.57 -8.01 6.25
N ARG A 136 -1.40 -9.30 6.57
CA ARG A 136 -0.08 -9.95 6.60
C ARG A 136 0.58 -10.00 5.22
N LEU A 137 -0.17 -10.31 4.17
CA LEU A 137 0.35 -10.30 2.80
C LEU A 137 0.69 -8.88 2.35
N ALA A 138 -0.15 -7.88 2.67
CA ALA A 138 0.13 -6.48 2.37
C ALA A 138 1.40 -5.99 3.07
N ALA A 139 1.56 -6.29 4.37
CA ALA A 139 2.76 -5.92 5.12
C ALA A 139 4.03 -6.55 4.54
N LYS A 140 3.98 -7.83 4.15
CA LYS A 140 5.12 -8.50 3.51
C LYS A 140 5.41 -7.96 2.11
N LEU A 141 4.38 -7.59 1.33
CA LEU A 141 4.52 -7.08 -0.02
C LEU A 141 5.20 -5.71 -0.03
N THR A 142 4.78 -4.83 0.88
CA THR A 142 5.25 -3.45 0.98
C THR A 142 6.53 -3.32 1.79
N GLY A 143 6.77 -4.23 2.73
CA GLY A 143 7.87 -4.17 3.70
C GLY A 143 7.58 -3.21 4.87
N TRP A 144 6.32 -2.81 5.06
CA TRP A 144 5.87 -1.92 6.13
C TRP A 144 5.10 -2.68 7.21
N LYS A 145 5.21 -2.23 8.45
CA LYS A 145 4.29 -2.63 9.53
C LYS A 145 2.99 -1.87 9.33
N ILE A 146 1.87 -2.58 9.24
CA ILE A 146 0.57 -1.97 8.94
C ILE A 146 -0.35 -2.17 10.14
N ASP A 147 -0.74 -1.08 10.80
CA ASP A 147 -1.81 -1.06 11.80
C ASP A 147 -3.10 -0.56 11.16
N ILE A 148 -4.14 -1.39 11.19
CA ILE A 148 -5.41 -1.11 10.51
C ILE A 148 -6.48 -0.86 11.57
N LYS A 149 -7.13 0.29 11.47
CA LYS A 149 -8.24 0.68 12.33
C LYS A 149 -9.47 1.06 11.52
N SER A 150 -10.61 0.86 12.12
CA SER A 150 -11.84 1.43 11.56
C SER A 150 -11.95 2.91 11.88
N GLU A 151 -12.77 3.62 11.09
CA GLU A 151 -13.06 5.02 11.31
C GLU A 151 -13.57 5.29 12.74
N SER A 152 -14.50 4.47 13.23
CA SER A 152 -15.00 4.58 14.60
C SER A 152 -13.91 4.37 15.66
N GLN A 153 -12.97 3.46 15.44
CA GLN A 153 -11.83 3.23 16.34
C GLN A 153 -10.87 4.41 16.34
N ALA A 154 -10.57 4.96 15.15
CA ALA A 154 -9.69 6.12 14.99
C ALA A 154 -10.24 7.37 15.68
N VAL A 155 -11.56 7.58 15.64
CA VAL A 155 -12.25 8.64 16.40
C VAL A 155 -12.14 8.42 17.91
N GLN A 156 -12.33 7.19 18.38
CA GLN A 156 -12.19 6.86 19.81
C GLN A 156 -10.75 7.04 20.33
N GLU A 157 -9.76 6.78 19.49
CA GLU A 157 -8.34 6.97 19.82
C GLU A 157 -7.90 8.43 19.65
N GLY A 158 -8.77 9.34 19.18
CA GLY A 158 -8.49 10.76 19.00
C GLY A 158 -7.58 11.06 17.80
N VAL A 159 -7.44 10.10 16.88
CA VAL A 159 -6.64 10.25 15.65
C VAL A 159 -7.44 10.91 14.53
N LEU A 160 -8.76 10.77 14.56
CA LEU A 160 -9.70 11.46 13.69
C LEU A 160 -10.66 12.31 14.51
N THR A 161 -10.94 13.52 14.04
CA THR A 161 -12.09 14.30 14.53
C THR A 161 -13.37 13.81 13.84
N PRO A 162 -14.55 13.93 14.46
CA PRO A 162 -15.83 13.50 13.87
C PRO A 162 -16.18 14.18 12.53
N GLU A 163 -15.45 15.22 12.14
CA GLU A 163 -15.65 15.99 10.91
C GLU A 163 -14.66 15.65 9.79
N GLY A 164 -13.82 14.62 9.97
CA GLY A 164 -12.94 14.11 8.90
C GLY A 164 -11.66 14.90 8.66
N GLU A 165 -11.32 15.86 9.52
CA GLU A 165 -10.03 16.56 9.48
C GLU A 165 -9.02 15.88 10.41
N SER A 166 -7.89 15.44 9.85
CA SER A 166 -6.77 14.92 10.63
C SER A 166 -6.09 16.06 11.39
N GLU A 167 -6.13 16.04 12.72
CA GLU A 167 -5.22 16.86 13.54
C GLU A 167 -3.80 16.32 13.39
N GLY A 168 -3.07 16.87 12.43
CA GLY A 168 -1.69 16.52 12.13
C GLY A 168 -0.91 17.65 11.50
N ALA A 169 -1.15 18.90 11.96
CA ALA A 169 -0.20 19.99 11.80
C ALA A 169 0.17 20.47 13.19
N PHE A 170 1.28 19.99 13.73
CA PHE A 170 1.98 20.67 14.81
C PHE A 170 2.44 22.01 14.24
N ASP A 171 1.72 23.06 14.58
CA ASP A 171 2.13 24.44 14.38
C ASP A 171 3.18 24.77 15.45
N ASP A 172 4.47 24.60 15.09
CA ASP A 172 5.58 25.17 15.82
C ASP A 172 5.63 26.69 15.53
N THR A 173 4.70 27.43 16.11
CA THR A 173 4.84 28.87 16.24
C THR A 173 4.61 29.26 17.69
N ASP A 174 5.57 28.88 18.55
CA ASP A 174 5.77 29.51 19.84
C ASP A 174 6.86 30.59 19.71
N ASP A 175 6.42 31.80 20.12
CA ASP A 175 7.19 32.88 20.66
C ASP A 175 8.22 33.60 19.77
N ILE A 176 7.78 34.65 19.09
CA ILE A 176 8.53 35.91 19.15
C ILE A 176 7.52 37.07 19.34
N LEU A 177 7.06 37.26 20.57
CA LEU A 177 6.60 38.54 21.05
C LEU A 177 7.62 39.05 22.09
N GLY A 178 8.69 39.63 21.59
CA GLY A 178 9.63 40.43 22.37
C GLY A 178 9.32 41.89 22.16
N ASP A 179 8.99 42.50 23.25
CA ASP A 179 8.86 43.91 23.56
C ASP A 179 9.51 44.93 22.61
N ILE A 180 8.67 45.85 22.11
CA ILE A 180 9.14 47.20 21.78
C ILE A 180 8.25 48.16 22.58
N GLU A 181 8.82 48.56 23.73
CA GLU A 181 8.34 49.65 24.55
C GLU A 181 8.36 50.97 23.77
N ALA A 182 7.37 51.78 24.09
CA ALA A 182 7.20 53.15 23.68
C ALA A 182 8.24 54.06 24.35
N GLU A 183 8.83 54.92 23.55
CA GLU A 183 9.29 56.27 23.98
C GLU A 183 9.07 57.13 22.74
N GLY A 184 8.30 58.10 22.72
CA GLY A 184 8.05 59.23 23.60
C GLY A 184 8.91 60.41 23.15
N ASN A 185 8.19 61.34 22.67
CA ASN A 185 8.43 62.77 22.85
C ASN A 185 9.01 63.64 21.72
N THR A 186 8.16 64.55 21.33
CA THR A 186 8.24 66.01 21.41
C THR A 186 9.09 66.77 20.41
N GLU A 187 8.34 67.74 19.81
CA GLU A 187 8.72 69.15 19.55
C GLU A 187 9.89 69.39 18.55
N ASP A 188 9.86 70.26 17.65
CA ASP A 188 9.30 71.58 17.48
C ASP A 188 9.67 72.10 16.08
N ASN A 189 8.84 73.03 15.59
CA ASN A 189 9.14 74.27 14.93
C ASN A 189 10.15 74.42 13.81
N GLU A 190 9.76 74.84 12.74
CA GLU A 190 9.81 76.02 11.89
C GLU A 190 9.50 75.71 10.42
#